data_c0a62cc5a3c4fbee314acfbc6f970851
#
_entry.id   c0a62cc5a3c4fbee314acfbc6f970851
#
_cell.length_a   1.000
_cell.length_b   1.000
_cell.length_c   1.000
_cell.angle_alpha   90.00
_cell.angle_beta   90.00
_cell.angle_gamma   90.00
#
_symmetry.space_group_name_H-M   'P 1'
#
loop_
_entity.id
_entity.type
_entity.pdbx_description
1 polymer ?
#
loop_
_entity_poly.entity_id
_entity_poly.type
_entity_poly.pdbx_seq_one_letter_code
_entity_poly.pdbx_strand_id
1 'polypeptide(L)'
;MSTLRSVCDELRIRDLGAVSDDEVASYLDDLEHTDRFVDAERARALAELERREVGARDGHLSLASWMVARHGVAPSTAAGHVRMARALEQMPAAADALFLR
;
A
#
# COMPACT_ATOMS: atom_id res chain seq x y z
N MET A 1 -7.74 -11.16 -6.12
CA MET A 1 -7.23 -9.77 -6.06
C MET A 1 -7.40 -9.00 -7.36
N SER A 2 -8.07 -9.58 -8.33
CA SER A 2 -8.37 -8.92 -9.61
C SER A 2 -9.21 -7.66 -9.46
N THR A 3 -10.04 -7.57 -8.41
CA THR A 3 -10.93 -6.43 -8.19
C THR A 3 -10.19 -5.09 -8.04
N LEU A 4 -9.09 -5.07 -7.27
CA LEU A 4 -8.30 -3.84 -7.11
C LEU A 4 -7.68 -3.40 -8.43
N ARG A 5 -7.15 -4.35 -9.20
CA ARG A 5 -6.58 -4.05 -10.52
C ARG A 5 -7.63 -3.53 -11.47
N SER A 6 -8.83 -4.10 -11.44
CA SER A 6 -9.93 -3.67 -12.29
C SER A 6 -10.31 -2.21 -12.03
N VAL A 7 -10.40 -1.80 -10.76
CA VAL A 7 -10.67 -0.41 -10.40
C VAL A 7 -9.56 0.51 -10.89
N CYS A 8 -8.30 0.12 -10.70
CA CYS A 8 -7.16 0.91 -11.17
C CYS A 8 -7.18 1.06 -12.69
N ASP A 9 -7.49 0.00 -13.42
CA ASP A 9 -7.57 0.03 -14.88
C ASP A 9 -8.70 0.94 -15.35
N GLU A 10 -9.87 0.90 -14.71
CA GLU A 10 -10.99 1.80 -15.03
C GLU A 10 -10.62 3.26 -14.82
N LEU A 11 -9.92 3.57 -13.71
CA LEU A 11 -9.49 4.93 -13.42
C LEU A 11 -8.49 5.43 -14.45
N ARG A 12 -7.59 4.56 -14.89
CA ARG A 12 -6.52 4.93 -15.81
C ARG A 12 -7.03 5.33 -17.19
N ILE A 13 -8.16 4.79 -17.62
CA ILE A 13 -8.74 5.10 -18.94
C ILE A 13 -9.68 6.31 -18.93
N ARG A 14 -9.94 6.91 -17.76
CA ARG A 14 -10.78 8.13 -17.70
C ARG A 14 -10.09 9.28 -18.42
N ASP A 15 -10.88 10.03 -19.17
CA ASP A 15 -10.40 11.24 -19.83
C ASP A 15 -10.55 12.44 -18.89
N LEU A 16 -9.48 12.76 -18.17
CA LEU A 16 -9.48 13.88 -17.22
C LEU A 16 -9.62 15.23 -17.92
N GLY A 17 -9.26 15.31 -19.22
CA GLY A 17 -9.43 16.53 -19.99
C GLY A 17 -10.89 16.87 -20.28
N ALA A 18 -11.79 15.88 -20.12
CA ALA A 18 -13.22 16.04 -20.42
C ALA A 18 -14.05 16.43 -19.20
N VAL A 19 -13.46 16.50 -18.00
CA VAL A 19 -14.18 16.85 -16.78
C VAL A 19 -13.81 18.24 -16.28
N SER A 20 -14.63 18.80 -15.38
CA SER A 20 -14.41 20.15 -14.85
C SER A 20 -13.20 20.23 -13.91
N ASP A 21 -12.74 21.46 -13.66
CA ASP A 21 -11.67 21.70 -12.69
C ASP A 21 -12.02 21.15 -11.31
N ASP A 22 -13.26 21.38 -10.86
CA ASP A 22 -13.72 20.90 -9.54
C ASP A 22 -13.71 19.38 -9.48
N GLU A 23 -14.08 18.70 -10.56
CA GLU A 23 -14.05 17.24 -10.61
C GLU A 23 -12.63 16.71 -10.57
N VAL A 24 -11.69 17.34 -11.26
CA VAL A 24 -10.28 16.95 -11.21
C VAL A 24 -9.73 17.16 -9.81
N ALA A 25 -10.01 18.30 -9.18
CA ALA A 25 -9.56 18.58 -7.81
C ALA A 25 -10.14 17.58 -6.81
N SER A 26 -11.41 17.26 -6.94
CA SER A 26 -12.07 16.28 -6.07
C SER A 26 -11.47 14.89 -6.25
N TYR A 27 -11.15 14.51 -7.49
CA TYR A 27 -10.48 13.25 -7.76
C TYR A 27 -9.10 13.20 -7.10
N LEU A 28 -8.34 14.30 -7.15
CA LEU A 28 -7.05 14.38 -6.48
C LEU A 28 -7.20 14.22 -4.96
N ASP A 29 -8.21 14.86 -4.36
CA ASP A 29 -8.49 14.71 -2.92
C ASP A 29 -8.76 13.25 -2.56
N ASP A 30 -9.54 12.55 -3.39
CA ASP A 30 -9.84 11.14 -3.19
C ASP A 30 -8.57 10.28 -3.30
N LEU A 31 -7.69 10.61 -4.25
CA LEU A 31 -6.41 9.90 -4.39
C LEU A 31 -5.53 10.06 -3.16
N GLU A 32 -5.47 11.28 -2.60
CA GLU A 32 -4.68 11.54 -1.39
C GLU A 32 -5.22 10.77 -0.19
N HIS A 33 -6.54 10.71 -0.05
CA HIS A 33 -7.18 9.93 1.00
C HIS A 33 -6.91 8.42 0.80
N THR A 34 -7.04 7.95 -0.43
CA THR A 34 -6.82 6.54 -0.78
C THR A 34 -5.36 6.13 -0.58
N ASP A 35 -4.42 7.04 -0.83
CA ASP A 35 -2.99 6.78 -0.63
C ASP A 35 -2.71 6.39 0.82
N ARG A 36 -3.30 7.12 1.78
CA ARG A 36 -3.17 6.80 3.21
C ARG A 36 -3.79 5.45 3.55
N PHE A 37 -4.93 5.16 2.95
CA PHE A 37 -5.60 3.86 3.13
C PHE A 37 -4.73 2.72 2.59
N VAL A 38 -4.13 2.91 1.42
CA VAL A 38 -3.23 1.91 0.81
C VAL A 38 -2.02 1.66 1.71
N ASP A 39 -1.43 2.71 2.29
CA ASP A 39 -0.30 2.57 3.20
C ASP A 39 -0.67 1.72 4.42
N ALA A 40 -1.83 1.98 5.02
CA ALA A 40 -2.30 1.23 6.18
C ALA A 40 -2.59 -0.23 5.83
N GLU A 41 -3.21 -0.48 4.68
CA GLU A 41 -3.51 -1.83 4.23
C GLU A 41 -2.24 -2.61 3.86
N ARG A 42 -1.26 -1.94 3.24
CA ARG A 42 0.03 -2.56 2.97
C ARG A 42 0.72 -2.98 4.26
N ALA A 43 0.68 -2.11 5.28
CA ALA A 43 1.27 -2.41 6.58
C ALA A 43 0.61 -3.65 7.22
N ARG A 44 -0.73 -3.74 7.14
CA ARG A 44 -1.46 -4.90 7.65
C ARG A 44 -1.05 -6.19 6.93
N ALA A 45 -0.96 -6.13 5.61
CA ALA A 45 -0.59 -7.29 4.79
C ALA A 45 0.84 -7.74 5.10
N LEU A 46 1.77 -6.78 5.22
CA LEU A 46 3.17 -7.10 5.54
C LEU A 46 3.31 -7.71 6.93
N ALA A 47 2.59 -7.20 7.92
CA ALA A 47 2.60 -7.76 9.27
C ALA A 47 2.11 -9.21 9.27
N GLU A 48 1.07 -9.50 8.50
CA GLU A 48 0.55 -10.86 8.37
C GLU A 48 1.57 -11.79 7.70
N LEU A 49 2.21 -11.31 6.62
CA LEU A 49 3.22 -12.10 5.92
C LEU A 49 4.44 -12.36 6.79
N GLU A 50 4.85 -11.38 7.60
CA GLU A 50 5.96 -11.55 8.53
C GLU A 50 5.61 -12.59 9.60
N ARG A 51 4.40 -12.54 10.14
CA ARG A 51 3.94 -13.52 11.12
C ARG A 51 3.93 -14.94 10.55
N ARG A 52 3.61 -15.10 9.27
CA ARG A 52 3.61 -16.38 8.58
C ARG A 52 4.98 -16.81 8.10
N GLU A 53 6.00 -15.98 8.30
CA GLU A 53 7.37 -16.21 7.86
C GLU A 53 7.50 -16.51 6.36
N VAL A 54 6.72 -15.83 5.55
CA VAL A 54 6.66 -16.06 4.10
C VAL A 54 8.02 -15.78 3.44
N GLY A 55 8.70 -14.68 3.83
CA GLY A 55 10.01 -14.35 3.28
C GLY A 55 11.03 -15.48 3.48
N ALA A 56 11.14 -15.96 4.71
CA ALA A 56 12.06 -17.06 5.05
C ALA A 56 11.66 -18.36 4.35
N ARG A 57 10.38 -18.66 4.31
CA ARG A 57 9.85 -19.87 3.66
C ARG A 57 10.15 -19.89 2.17
N ASP A 58 10.15 -18.71 1.52
CA ASP A 58 10.46 -18.57 0.11
C ASP A 58 11.96 -18.39 -0.16
N GLY A 59 12.81 -18.56 0.86
CA GLY A 59 14.26 -18.54 0.71
C GLY A 59 14.92 -17.16 0.79
N HIS A 60 14.21 -16.14 1.28
CA HIS A 60 14.75 -14.79 1.41
C HIS A 60 15.27 -14.52 2.82
N LEU A 61 16.30 -13.68 2.94
CA LEU A 61 16.89 -13.33 4.24
C LEU A 61 15.96 -12.41 5.04
N SER A 62 15.06 -11.67 4.36
CA SER A 62 14.15 -10.74 5.02
C SER A 62 12.88 -10.57 4.20
N LEU A 63 11.84 -10.06 4.84
CA LEU A 63 10.60 -9.70 4.14
C LEU A 63 10.86 -8.59 3.12
N ALA A 64 11.77 -7.66 3.44
CA ALA A 64 12.14 -6.59 2.50
C ALA A 64 12.77 -7.16 1.22
N SER A 65 13.70 -8.12 1.34
CA SER A 65 14.30 -8.73 0.16
C SER A 65 13.29 -9.55 -0.65
N TRP A 66 12.33 -10.18 0.02
CA TRP A 66 11.21 -10.87 -0.63
C TRP A 66 10.37 -9.88 -1.47
N MET A 67 10.08 -8.68 -0.93
CA MET A 67 9.35 -7.64 -1.66
C MET A 67 10.12 -7.14 -2.88
N VAL A 68 11.43 -6.93 -2.75
CA VAL A 68 12.26 -6.49 -3.87
C VAL A 68 12.17 -7.51 -5.01
N ALA A 69 12.30 -8.78 -4.70
CA ALA A 69 12.23 -9.85 -5.68
C ALA A 69 10.85 -9.95 -6.34
N ARG A 70 9.79 -9.80 -5.55
CA ARG A 70 8.42 -10.00 -6.01
C ARG A 70 7.84 -8.78 -6.72
N HIS A 71 8.10 -7.57 -6.21
CA HIS A 71 7.46 -6.35 -6.69
C HIS A 71 8.39 -5.43 -7.48
N GLY A 72 9.70 -5.70 -7.49
CA GLY A 72 10.64 -4.86 -8.21
C GLY A 72 10.84 -3.48 -7.60
N VAL A 73 10.47 -3.29 -6.34
CA VAL A 73 10.67 -2.00 -5.65
C VAL A 73 12.11 -1.84 -5.21
N ALA A 74 12.54 -0.59 -5.01
CA ALA A 74 13.88 -0.31 -4.50
C ALA A 74 14.06 -0.90 -3.10
N PRO A 75 15.27 -1.39 -2.75
CA PRO A 75 15.52 -1.95 -1.41
C PRO A 75 15.19 -1.00 -0.26
N SER A 76 15.48 0.29 -0.41
CA SER A 76 15.15 1.30 0.60
C SER A 76 13.64 1.47 0.79
N THR A 77 12.88 1.41 -0.30
CA THR A 77 11.43 1.47 -0.28
C THR A 77 10.86 0.26 0.45
N ALA A 78 11.31 -0.93 0.10
CA ALA A 78 10.87 -2.17 0.75
C ALA A 78 11.18 -2.14 2.25
N ALA A 79 12.39 -1.74 2.62
CA ALA A 79 12.78 -1.63 4.04
C ALA A 79 11.91 -0.64 4.79
N GLY A 80 11.57 0.49 4.16
CA GLY A 80 10.70 1.51 4.75
C GLY A 80 9.29 0.97 5.00
N HIS A 81 8.73 0.24 4.04
CA HIS A 81 7.41 -0.36 4.18
C HIS A 81 7.38 -1.38 5.31
N VAL A 82 8.40 -2.21 5.43
CA VAL A 82 8.49 -3.22 6.50
C VAL A 82 8.63 -2.54 7.86
N ARG A 83 9.46 -1.48 7.96
CA ARG A 83 9.61 -0.71 9.21
C ARG A 83 8.29 -0.11 9.65
N MET A 84 7.54 0.48 8.71
CA MET A 84 6.24 1.06 9.00
C MET A 84 5.26 -0.01 9.51
N ALA A 85 5.25 -1.18 8.87
CA ALA A 85 4.39 -2.28 9.28
C ALA A 85 4.67 -2.70 10.72
N ARG A 86 5.95 -2.82 11.10
CA ARG A 86 6.37 -3.18 12.45
C ARG A 86 5.98 -2.11 13.47
N ALA A 87 6.18 -0.85 13.11
CA ALA A 87 5.83 0.27 13.98
C ALA A 87 4.32 0.32 14.25
N LEU A 88 3.50 0.16 13.23
CA LEU A 88 2.05 0.20 13.36
C LEU A 88 1.52 -1.00 14.14
N GLU A 89 2.15 -2.16 14.02
CA GLU A 89 1.78 -3.35 14.79
C GLU A 89 2.01 -3.14 16.29
N GLN A 90 3.07 -2.40 16.65
CA GLN A 90 3.37 -2.06 18.04
C GLN A 90 2.53 -0.90 18.56
N MET A 91 1.83 -0.18 17.69
CA MET A 91 1.00 0.97 18.04
C MET A 91 -0.38 0.86 17.37
N PRO A 92 -1.24 -0.08 17.82
CA PRO A 92 -2.53 -0.32 17.17
C PRO A 92 -3.41 0.92 17.07
N ALA A 93 -3.37 1.81 18.07
CA ALA A 93 -4.13 3.05 18.05
C ALA A 93 -3.72 3.97 16.90
N ALA A 94 -2.44 3.99 16.53
CA ALA A 94 -1.95 4.76 15.38
C ALA A 94 -2.48 4.18 14.06
N ALA A 95 -2.54 2.86 13.94
CA ALA A 95 -3.09 2.19 12.77
C ALA A 95 -4.58 2.51 12.61
N ASP A 96 -5.34 2.46 13.70
CA ASP A 96 -6.76 2.81 13.71
C ASP A 96 -6.97 4.26 13.27
N ALA A 97 -6.13 5.19 13.74
CA ALA A 97 -6.20 6.58 13.36
C ALA A 97 -5.99 6.79 11.85
N LEU A 98 -5.12 6.01 11.22
CA LEU A 98 -4.93 6.06 9.78
C LEU A 98 -6.18 5.65 9.02
N PHE A 99 -6.88 4.62 9.50
CA PHE A 99 -8.12 4.17 8.85
C PHE A 99 -9.27 5.15 9.03
N LEU A 100 -9.33 5.84 10.15
CA LEU A 100 -10.43 6.75 10.46
C LEU A 100 -10.28 8.12 9.80
N ARG A 101 -9.16 8.40 9.22
CA ARG A 101 -8.95 9.65 8.49
C ARG A 101 -9.50 9.57 7.08
#